data_63a82165f84b1e9b46d2c25aa82aaeed
#
_entry.id   63a82165f84b1e9b46d2c25aa82aaeed
#
_cell.length_a   1.000
_cell.length_b   1.000
_cell.length_c   1.000
_cell.angle_alpha   90.00
_cell.angle_beta   90.00
_cell.angle_gamma   90.00
#
_symmetry.space_group_name_H-M   'P 1'
#
loop_
_entity.id
_entity.type
_entity.pdbx_description
1 polymer ?
#
loop_
_entity_poly.entity_id
_entity_poly.type
_entity_poly.pdbx_seq_one_letter_code
_entity_poly.pdbx_strand_id
1 'polypeptide(L)'
;MLIVGAGPAGGHLARLLAGRGVDVLLVDQLPDLSRAAFSSAAMPLEAVESFGLPAEVVASRWRSWQLIGPGQSSRHWSSALPLGVVLDFGALRLWLAEQCRGWGGRVELGLRALGYEEVSGGLLTHLRQSDGRPVAVRSSWVVDASGQGRALLGDPPDLVVGRGVEWLLQVKPSQWQRWAEQLTFLLGSDWVPQGYGWVFPMQCGRLKLGVCRLDQPVRGASSFRQRPLGPDLQTLLHRLDLDGAGVLDRHGGLIRSRIDRCEPHGRGRLIGLGDAVSTANLLGGEGIRHAMASAGLLAPLLLQERDPDRLRRRYQRQLSKHFGWRWPLSGRLARRTWLALRDRRADHRLERLLAGLETCQAADLSALLFDYRFERYGLRALPYLLGWR
;
A
#
# COMPACT_ATOMS: atom_id res chain seq x y z
N MET A 1 -15.70 -17.06 12.32
CA MET A 1 -14.81 -16.79 11.18
C MET A 1 -13.46 -16.31 11.68
N LEU A 2 -12.36 -16.79 11.11
CA LEU A 2 -10.99 -16.33 11.45
C LEU A 2 -10.46 -15.39 10.37
N ILE A 3 -9.92 -14.24 10.76
CA ILE A 3 -9.24 -13.29 9.87
C ILE A 3 -7.80 -13.14 10.38
N VAL A 4 -6.83 -13.45 9.53
CA VAL A 4 -5.39 -13.40 9.84
C VAL A 4 -4.76 -12.16 9.26
N GLY A 5 -4.35 -11.24 10.12
CA GLY A 5 -3.77 -9.93 9.79
C GLY A 5 -4.73 -8.78 10.09
N ALA A 6 -4.38 -7.93 11.08
CA ALA A 6 -5.12 -6.74 11.49
C ALA A 6 -4.65 -5.46 10.76
N GLY A 7 -4.20 -5.61 9.51
CA GLY A 7 -3.96 -4.51 8.60
C GLY A 7 -5.25 -3.88 8.07
N PRO A 8 -5.15 -2.90 7.14
CA PRO A 8 -6.33 -2.21 6.59
C PRO A 8 -7.39 -3.14 5.99
N ALA A 9 -6.96 -4.21 5.29
CA ALA A 9 -7.88 -5.19 4.71
C ALA A 9 -8.62 -6.00 5.77
N GLY A 10 -7.86 -6.68 6.65
CA GLY A 10 -8.43 -7.57 7.66
C GLY A 10 -9.21 -6.82 8.73
N GLY A 11 -8.70 -5.69 9.22
CA GLY A 11 -9.42 -4.85 10.18
C GLY A 11 -10.72 -4.28 9.59
N HIS A 12 -10.69 -3.84 8.32
CA HIS A 12 -11.90 -3.35 7.66
C HIS A 12 -12.93 -4.47 7.43
N LEU A 13 -12.48 -5.66 7.00
CA LEU A 13 -13.37 -6.82 6.87
C LEU A 13 -13.97 -7.23 8.22
N ALA A 14 -13.14 -7.28 9.27
CA ALA A 14 -13.56 -7.67 10.60
C ALA A 14 -14.67 -6.76 11.15
N ARG A 15 -14.49 -5.42 11.05
CA ARG A 15 -15.54 -4.48 11.49
C ARG A 15 -16.83 -4.60 10.68
N LEU A 16 -16.74 -4.82 9.35
CA LEU A 16 -17.92 -4.98 8.50
C LEU A 16 -18.72 -6.23 8.82
N LEU A 17 -18.05 -7.34 9.14
CA LEU A 17 -18.69 -8.60 9.47
C LEU A 17 -19.21 -8.61 10.90
N ALA A 18 -18.44 -8.12 11.87
CA ALA A 18 -18.89 -7.98 13.26
C ALA A 18 -20.12 -7.07 13.35
N GLY A 19 -20.15 -5.94 12.61
CA GLY A 19 -21.32 -5.07 12.51
C GLY A 19 -22.56 -5.71 11.85
N ARG A 20 -22.43 -6.92 11.31
CA ARG A 20 -23.54 -7.74 10.79
C ARG A 20 -23.82 -8.98 11.67
N GLY A 21 -23.28 -9.01 12.89
CA GLY A 21 -23.50 -10.08 13.86
C GLY A 21 -22.75 -11.38 13.57
N VAL A 22 -21.70 -11.35 12.71
CA VAL A 22 -20.86 -12.52 12.48
C VAL A 22 -19.89 -12.70 13.65
N ASP A 23 -19.76 -13.92 14.20
CA ASP A 23 -18.71 -14.25 15.15
C ASP A 23 -17.35 -14.21 14.44
N VAL A 24 -16.59 -13.13 14.68
CA VAL A 24 -15.29 -12.84 14.07
C VAL A 24 -14.20 -12.94 15.13
N LEU A 25 -13.12 -13.66 14.79
CA LEU A 25 -11.83 -13.58 15.46
C LEU A 25 -10.81 -12.97 14.48
N LEU A 26 -10.35 -11.76 14.78
CA LEU A 26 -9.26 -11.08 14.08
C LEU A 26 -7.95 -11.31 14.84
N VAL A 27 -6.93 -11.84 14.19
CA VAL A 27 -5.62 -12.08 14.81
C VAL A 27 -4.51 -11.35 14.06
N ASP A 28 -3.46 -10.92 14.78
CA ASP A 28 -2.25 -10.36 14.19
C ASP A 28 -1.01 -10.84 14.93
N GLN A 29 0.09 -11.01 14.20
CA GLN A 29 1.38 -11.40 14.78
C GLN A 29 2.02 -10.28 15.62
N LEU A 30 1.67 -9.02 15.38
CA LEU A 30 2.15 -7.89 16.16
C LEU A 30 1.42 -7.85 17.51
N PRO A 31 2.15 -7.65 18.62
CA PRO A 31 1.52 -7.48 19.92
C PRO A 31 0.92 -6.08 20.11
N ASP A 32 1.31 -5.12 19.26
CA ASP A 32 0.87 -3.73 19.30
C ASP A 32 0.70 -3.19 17.87
N LEU A 33 -0.51 -2.82 17.51
CA LEU A 33 -0.86 -2.30 16.18
C LEU A 33 -0.39 -0.88 15.93
N SER A 34 -0.01 -0.12 16.95
CA SER A 34 0.58 1.21 16.80
C SER A 34 2.03 1.15 16.29
N ARG A 35 2.69 0.02 16.51
CA ARG A 35 4.10 -0.20 16.13
C ARG A 35 4.25 -0.83 14.76
N ALA A 36 5.49 -0.78 14.24
CA ALA A 36 5.81 -1.28 12.89
C ALA A 36 4.83 -0.73 11.84
N ALA A 37 4.47 0.54 11.97
CA ALA A 37 3.44 1.20 11.17
C ALA A 37 4.03 1.76 9.86
N PHE A 38 4.70 0.90 9.07
CA PHE A 38 5.28 1.30 7.80
C PHE A 38 4.19 1.52 6.75
N SER A 39 3.93 2.78 6.46
CA SER A 39 3.21 3.21 5.26
C SER A 39 3.28 4.73 5.14
N SER A 40 3.55 5.25 3.95
CA SER A 40 3.39 6.67 3.63
C SER A 40 1.92 7.11 3.76
N ALA A 41 1.00 6.19 3.53
CA ALA A 41 -0.43 6.26 3.87
C ALA A 41 -1.19 7.45 3.27
N ALA A 42 -0.74 7.98 2.11
CA ALA A 42 -1.52 8.97 1.37
C ALA A 42 -2.71 8.32 0.68
N MET A 43 -3.87 8.99 0.70
CA MET A 43 -5.05 8.57 -0.05
C MET A 43 -5.92 9.76 -0.47
N PRO A 44 -6.74 9.62 -1.54
CA PRO A 44 -7.70 10.65 -1.94
C PRO A 44 -8.75 10.93 -0.86
N LEU A 45 -9.27 12.16 -0.84
CA LEU A 45 -10.25 12.59 0.17
C LEU A 45 -11.54 11.76 0.11
N GLU A 46 -12.00 11.42 -1.08
CA GLU A 46 -13.23 10.61 -1.30
C GLU A 46 -13.12 9.22 -0.63
N ALA A 47 -11.92 8.69 -0.49
CA ALA A 47 -11.71 7.40 0.18
C ALA A 47 -11.92 7.51 1.70
N VAL A 48 -11.59 8.64 2.31
CA VAL A 48 -11.85 8.90 3.74
C VAL A 48 -13.35 8.82 4.02
N GLU A 49 -14.15 9.48 3.20
CA GLU A 49 -15.61 9.49 3.31
C GLU A 49 -16.20 8.11 3.03
N SER A 50 -15.79 7.46 1.93
CA SER A 50 -16.33 6.15 1.52
C SER A 50 -16.07 5.03 2.53
N PHE A 51 -14.97 5.12 3.29
CA PHE A 51 -14.66 4.16 4.36
C PHE A 51 -15.12 4.62 5.74
N GLY A 52 -15.70 5.81 5.87
CA GLY A 52 -16.14 6.40 7.14
C GLY A 52 -14.97 6.52 8.11
N LEU A 53 -13.81 7.00 7.65
CA LEU A 53 -12.63 7.17 8.50
C LEU A 53 -12.79 8.42 9.36
N PRO A 54 -12.56 8.33 10.69
CA PRO A 54 -12.70 9.46 11.57
C PRO A 54 -11.48 10.41 11.48
N ALA A 55 -11.63 11.61 12.02
CA ALA A 55 -10.60 12.64 11.97
C ALA A 55 -9.30 12.21 12.68
N GLU A 56 -9.39 11.38 13.71
CA GLU A 56 -8.27 10.93 14.53
C GLU A 56 -7.25 10.08 13.77
N VAL A 57 -7.66 9.45 12.67
CA VAL A 57 -6.74 8.69 11.82
C VAL A 57 -6.10 9.55 10.74
N VAL A 58 -6.51 10.81 10.59
CA VAL A 58 -5.96 11.74 9.60
C VAL A 58 -4.81 12.51 10.21
N ALA A 59 -3.60 12.24 9.74
CA ALA A 59 -2.40 12.94 10.22
C ALA A 59 -2.21 14.31 9.56
N SER A 60 -2.59 14.47 8.28
CA SER A 60 -2.57 15.76 7.60
C SER A 60 -3.48 15.75 6.37
N ARG A 61 -3.77 16.94 5.86
CA ARG A 61 -4.45 17.16 4.58
C ARG A 61 -3.47 17.77 3.60
N TRP A 62 -3.58 17.42 2.32
CA TRP A 62 -2.76 18.01 1.27
C TRP A 62 -3.64 18.51 0.13
N ARG A 63 -3.18 19.60 -0.51
CA ARG A 63 -3.84 20.23 -1.66
C ARG A 63 -2.90 20.48 -2.82
N SER A 64 -1.63 20.14 -2.65
CA SER A 64 -0.62 20.39 -3.67
C SER A 64 0.21 19.16 -3.96
N TRP A 65 0.66 19.06 -5.21
CA TRP A 65 1.65 18.11 -5.66
C TRP A 65 2.96 18.84 -5.93
N GLN A 66 4.07 18.25 -5.51
CA GLN A 66 5.40 18.65 -5.94
C GLN A 66 6.14 17.46 -6.51
N LEU A 67 6.67 17.61 -7.71
CA LEU A 67 7.57 16.64 -8.32
C LEU A 67 8.94 17.28 -8.47
N ILE A 68 9.94 16.74 -7.81
CA ILE A 68 11.34 17.14 -7.94
C ILE A 68 12.00 16.10 -8.83
N GLY A 69 12.30 16.53 -10.07
CA GLY A 69 12.87 15.70 -11.12
C GLY A 69 14.40 15.64 -11.05
N PRO A 70 15.01 15.01 -12.08
CA PRO A 70 16.46 14.99 -12.26
C PRO A 70 17.05 16.40 -12.29
N GLY A 71 18.28 16.56 -11.76
CA GLY A 71 18.92 17.88 -11.72
C GLY A 71 18.20 18.89 -10.83
N GLN A 72 17.34 18.44 -9.91
CA GLN A 72 16.55 19.26 -8.98
C GLN A 72 15.50 20.16 -9.68
N SER A 73 15.10 19.85 -10.90
CA SER A 73 13.95 20.53 -11.52
C SER A 73 12.70 20.33 -10.68
N SER A 74 12.01 21.40 -10.31
CA SER A 74 10.83 21.33 -9.43
C SER A 74 9.59 21.81 -10.17
N ARG A 75 8.51 21.02 -10.07
CA ARG A 75 7.19 21.33 -10.61
C ARG A 75 6.16 21.24 -9.51
N HIS A 76 5.23 22.19 -9.51
CA HIS A 76 4.25 22.31 -8.45
C HIS A 76 2.86 22.56 -9.04
N TRP A 77 1.86 21.86 -8.47
CA TRP A 77 0.44 21.99 -8.82
C TRP A 77 -0.36 22.13 -7.56
N SER A 78 -1.19 23.16 -7.49
CA SER A 78 -2.03 23.45 -6.34
C SER A 78 -3.51 23.37 -6.67
N SER A 79 -4.32 23.06 -5.67
CA SER A 79 -5.77 23.11 -5.68
C SER A 79 -6.26 24.02 -4.56
N ALA A 80 -7.38 24.70 -4.79
CA ALA A 80 -8.05 25.48 -3.75
C ALA A 80 -8.62 24.58 -2.63
N LEU A 81 -9.00 23.35 -2.98
CA LEU A 81 -9.57 22.37 -2.06
C LEU A 81 -8.57 21.25 -1.75
N PRO A 82 -8.64 20.61 -0.58
CA PRO A 82 -7.85 19.42 -0.30
C PRO A 82 -8.10 18.33 -1.33
N LEU A 83 -7.01 17.70 -1.80
CA LEU A 83 -7.03 16.59 -2.75
C LEU A 83 -7.00 15.24 -2.03
N GLY A 84 -6.54 15.22 -0.79
CA GLY A 84 -6.47 13.99 -0.02
C GLY A 84 -5.87 14.19 1.36
N VAL A 85 -5.55 13.06 1.98
CA VAL A 85 -5.00 12.98 3.34
C VAL A 85 -3.78 12.08 3.41
N VAL A 86 -2.92 12.35 4.38
CA VAL A 86 -1.94 11.39 4.89
C VAL A 86 -2.49 10.82 6.19
N LEU A 87 -2.59 9.51 6.30
CA LEU A 87 -3.10 8.86 7.51
C LEU A 87 -1.97 8.59 8.51
N ASP A 88 -2.33 8.61 9.79
CA ASP A 88 -1.56 7.91 10.81
C ASP A 88 -1.91 6.42 10.70
N PHE A 89 -0.97 5.64 10.20
CA PHE A 89 -1.20 4.23 9.88
C PHE A 89 -1.38 3.38 11.14
N GLY A 90 -0.71 3.73 12.24
CA GLY A 90 -0.92 3.08 13.53
C GLY A 90 -2.32 3.36 14.07
N ALA A 91 -2.75 4.63 14.07
CA ALA A 91 -4.08 5.04 14.49
C ALA A 91 -5.18 4.37 13.65
N LEU A 92 -4.99 4.27 12.31
CA LEU A 92 -5.94 3.55 11.45
C LEU A 92 -6.12 2.08 11.88
N ARG A 93 -5.03 1.35 12.12
CA ARG A 93 -5.11 -0.07 12.53
C ARG A 93 -5.77 -0.25 13.89
N LEU A 94 -5.42 0.61 14.84
CA LEU A 94 -6.05 0.61 16.18
C LEU A 94 -7.55 0.89 16.06
N TRP A 95 -7.92 1.92 15.32
CA TRP A 95 -9.34 2.27 15.13
C TRP A 95 -10.12 1.11 14.48
N LEU A 96 -9.58 0.47 13.44
CA LEU A 96 -10.25 -0.67 12.80
C LEU A 96 -10.44 -1.84 13.77
N ALA A 97 -9.45 -2.12 14.62
CA ALA A 97 -9.53 -3.16 15.64
C ALA A 97 -10.58 -2.81 16.72
N GLU A 98 -10.63 -1.56 17.19
CA GLU A 98 -11.62 -1.09 18.14
C GLU A 98 -13.05 -1.12 17.57
N GLN A 99 -13.22 -0.76 16.29
CA GLN A 99 -14.51 -0.90 15.61
C GLN A 99 -14.97 -2.38 15.58
N CYS A 100 -14.05 -3.32 15.34
CA CYS A 100 -14.36 -4.74 15.39
C CYS A 100 -14.82 -5.16 16.80
N ARG A 101 -14.11 -4.74 17.86
CA ARG A 101 -14.47 -5.03 19.25
C ARG A 101 -15.81 -4.41 19.64
N GLY A 102 -16.02 -3.14 19.26
CA GLY A 102 -17.27 -2.41 19.54
C GLY A 102 -18.52 -3.08 18.96
N TRP A 103 -18.37 -3.86 17.88
CA TRP A 103 -19.43 -4.67 17.29
C TRP A 103 -19.44 -6.13 17.77
N GLY A 104 -18.72 -6.46 18.87
CA GLY A 104 -18.70 -7.79 19.46
C GLY A 104 -17.71 -8.78 18.82
N GLY A 105 -16.87 -8.35 17.87
CA GLY A 105 -15.79 -9.18 17.35
C GLY A 105 -14.63 -9.29 18.35
N ARG A 106 -13.91 -10.40 18.30
CA ARG A 106 -12.71 -10.63 19.11
C ARG A 106 -11.46 -10.26 18.34
N VAL A 107 -10.52 -9.59 19.01
CA VAL A 107 -9.23 -9.19 18.44
C VAL A 107 -8.11 -9.67 19.35
N GLU A 108 -7.28 -10.58 18.86
CA GLU A 108 -6.15 -11.16 19.57
C GLU A 108 -4.84 -10.85 18.83
N LEU A 109 -3.93 -10.22 19.54
CA LEU A 109 -2.63 -9.77 19.03
C LEU A 109 -1.50 -10.69 19.52
N GLY A 110 -0.34 -10.63 18.86
CA GLY A 110 0.79 -11.50 19.18
C GLY A 110 0.59 -12.95 18.72
N LEU A 111 -0.32 -13.19 17.77
CA LEU A 111 -0.61 -14.51 17.21
C LEU A 111 -0.18 -14.62 15.76
N ARG A 112 0.85 -15.41 15.50
CA ARG A 112 1.37 -15.67 14.17
C ARG A 112 0.76 -16.93 13.56
N ALA A 113 0.18 -16.82 12.37
CA ALA A 113 -0.31 -17.98 11.62
C ALA A 113 0.85 -18.79 11.03
N LEU A 114 0.78 -20.12 11.15
CA LEU A 114 1.79 -21.06 10.69
C LEU A 114 1.29 -21.93 9.54
N GLY A 115 -0.01 -22.24 9.50
CA GLY A 115 -0.61 -23.10 8.50
C GLY A 115 -2.04 -23.46 8.87
N TYR A 116 -2.66 -24.31 8.09
CA TYR A 116 -4.02 -24.79 8.32
C TYR A 116 -4.21 -26.22 7.80
N GLU A 117 -5.26 -26.87 8.29
CA GLU A 117 -5.74 -28.18 7.83
C GLU A 117 -7.22 -28.09 7.51
N GLU A 118 -7.66 -28.83 6.48
CA GLU A 118 -9.07 -28.99 6.20
C GLU A 118 -9.71 -29.98 7.18
N VAL A 119 -10.80 -29.58 7.81
CA VAL A 119 -11.57 -30.40 8.74
C VAL A 119 -13.04 -30.38 8.35
N SER A 120 -13.80 -31.35 8.89
CA SER A 120 -15.25 -31.39 8.63
C SER A 120 -15.91 -30.04 8.92
N GLY A 121 -16.50 -29.44 7.89
CA GLY A 121 -17.24 -28.17 7.98
C GLY A 121 -16.40 -26.90 8.08
N GLY A 122 -15.06 -26.96 7.99
CA GLY A 122 -14.23 -25.76 8.10
C GLY A 122 -12.73 -26.02 7.97
N LEU A 123 -11.96 -25.15 8.63
CA LEU A 123 -10.51 -25.20 8.69
C LEU A 123 -10.05 -25.17 10.15
N LEU A 124 -8.99 -25.91 10.47
CA LEU A 124 -8.23 -25.80 11.70
C LEU A 124 -6.96 -25.03 11.41
N THR A 125 -6.83 -23.82 11.94
CA THR A 125 -5.66 -22.95 11.71
C THR A 125 -4.71 -23.03 12.89
N HIS A 126 -3.43 -23.30 12.61
CA HIS A 126 -2.36 -23.35 13.60
C HIS A 126 -1.74 -21.98 13.75
N LEU A 127 -1.75 -21.47 14.98
CA LEU A 127 -1.18 -20.19 15.36
C LEU A 127 -0.08 -20.42 16.40
N ARG A 128 0.79 -19.43 16.58
CA ARG A 128 1.80 -19.40 17.65
C ARG A 128 1.77 -18.05 18.32
N GLN A 129 1.68 -18.06 19.64
CA GLN A 129 1.80 -16.86 20.46
C GLN A 129 3.23 -16.31 20.47
N SER A 130 3.40 -15.06 20.86
CA SER A 130 4.72 -14.41 20.96
C SER A 130 5.65 -15.11 21.97
N ASP A 131 5.09 -15.80 22.97
CA ASP A 131 5.81 -16.61 23.95
C ASP A 131 6.14 -18.04 23.46
N GLY A 132 5.78 -18.37 22.22
CA GLY A 132 6.05 -19.66 21.59
C GLY A 132 4.93 -20.70 21.75
N ARG A 133 3.90 -20.47 22.58
CA ARG A 133 2.81 -21.41 22.81
C ARG A 133 1.99 -21.64 21.54
N PRO A 134 1.69 -22.90 21.18
CA PRO A 134 0.82 -23.22 20.05
C PRO A 134 -0.65 -22.94 20.42
N VAL A 135 -1.41 -22.44 19.45
CA VAL A 135 -2.85 -22.23 19.52
C VAL A 135 -3.47 -22.78 18.24
N ALA A 136 -4.57 -23.51 18.35
CA ALA A 136 -5.34 -23.98 17.20
C ALA A 136 -6.75 -23.40 17.23
N VAL A 137 -7.19 -22.87 16.09
CA VAL A 137 -8.50 -22.23 15.95
C VAL A 137 -9.28 -22.93 14.85
N ARG A 138 -10.43 -23.52 15.23
CA ARG A 138 -11.39 -24.08 14.27
C ARG A 138 -12.37 -22.99 13.82
N SER A 139 -12.52 -22.83 12.51
CA SER A 139 -13.45 -21.84 11.94
C SER A 139 -14.08 -22.34 10.64
N SER A 140 -15.30 -21.87 10.34
CA SER A 140 -16.00 -22.20 9.09
C SER A 140 -15.33 -21.54 7.86
N TRP A 141 -14.70 -20.41 8.04
CA TRP A 141 -13.96 -19.68 7.02
C TRP A 141 -12.69 -19.07 7.61
N VAL A 142 -11.63 -19.06 6.83
CA VAL A 142 -10.37 -18.36 7.14
C VAL A 142 -10.10 -17.34 6.04
N VAL A 143 -9.76 -16.12 6.45
CA VAL A 143 -9.36 -15.06 5.54
C VAL A 143 -7.88 -14.75 5.78
N ASP A 144 -7.05 -14.95 4.76
CA ASP A 144 -5.64 -14.53 4.77
C ASP A 144 -5.56 -13.04 4.37
N ALA A 145 -5.53 -12.18 5.37
CA ALA A 145 -5.32 -10.74 5.27
C ALA A 145 -3.91 -10.33 5.76
N SER A 146 -2.95 -11.28 5.75
CA SER A 146 -1.59 -11.08 6.25
C SER A 146 -0.71 -10.21 5.34
N GLY A 147 -1.33 -9.58 4.35
CA GLY A 147 -0.69 -8.65 3.44
C GLY A 147 0.30 -9.34 2.50
N GLN A 148 1.42 -8.68 2.25
CA GLN A 148 2.46 -9.20 1.35
C GLN A 148 3.11 -10.52 1.84
N GLY A 149 2.92 -10.87 3.11
CA GLY A 149 3.45 -12.12 3.70
C GLY A 149 2.72 -13.37 3.25
N ARG A 150 1.45 -13.28 2.81
CA ARG A 150 0.63 -14.39 2.33
C ARG A 150 0.75 -15.66 3.18
N ALA A 151 0.60 -15.46 4.50
CA ALA A 151 0.97 -16.45 5.51
C ALA A 151 0.30 -17.83 5.34
N LEU A 152 -0.90 -17.87 4.78
CA LEU A 152 -1.65 -19.10 4.56
C LEU A 152 -1.82 -19.46 3.08
N LEU A 153 -1.92 -18.46 2.18
CA LEU A 153 -2.04 -18.69 0.75
C LEU A 153 -0.72 -19.09 0.09
N GLY A 154 0.40 -18.59 0.62
CA GLY A 154 1.71 -18.70 -0.01
C GLY A 154 1.88 -17.77 -1.22
N ASP A 155 3.09 -17.77 -1.77
CA ASP A 155 3.46 -16.91 -2.88
C ASP A 155 3.02 -17.49 -4.23
N PRO A 156 2.33 -16.69 -5.07
CA PRO A 156 2.17 -17.03 -6.48
C PRO A 156 3.48 -16.77 -7.25
N PRO A 157 3.65 -17.36 -8.44
CA PRO A 157 4.76 -17.02 -9.33
C PRO A 157 4.68 -15.56 -9.80
N ASP A 158 5.78 -15.04 -10.33
CA ASP A 158 5.87 -13.74 -11.03
C ASP A 158 5.50 -12.50 -10.19
N LEU A 159 5.76 -12.55 -8.89
CA LEU A 159 5.61 -11.37 -8.03
C LEU A 159 6.66 -10.31 -8.39
N VAL A 160 6.20 -9.08 -8.57
CA VAL A 160 7.07 -7.90 -8.57
C VAL A 160 7.25 -7.45 -7.14
N VAL A 161 8.50 -7.22 -6.76
CA VAL A 161 8.86 -6.83 -5.39
C VAL A 161 9.35 -5.38 -5.40
N GLY A 162 8.74 -4.55 -4.57
CA GLY A 162 9.23 -3.23 -4.22
C GLY A 162 9.71 -3.23 -2.78
N ARG A 163 10.84 -2.58 -2.52
CA ARG A 163 11.39 -2.36 -1.17
C ARG A 163 11.32 -0.89 -0.84
N GLY A 164 10.93 -0.57 0.38
CA GLY A 164 10.92 0.80 0.87
C GLY A 164 11.48 0.90 2.27
N VAL A 165 12.10 2.05 2.55
CA VAL A 165 12.45 2.49 3.90
C VAL A 165 11.88 3.89 4.08
N GLU A 166 11.38 4.17 5.28
CA GLU A 166 10.79 5.45 5.64
C GLU A 166 11.24 5.83 7.05
N TRP A 167 11.56 7.09 7.24
CA TRP A 167 11.83 7.66 8.54
C TRP A 167 10.76 8.68 8.89
N LEU A 168 10.26 8.59 10.12
CA LEU A 168 9.42 9.62 10.72
C LEU A 168 10.35 10.64 11.39
N LEU A 169 10.29 11.86 10.91
CA LEU A 169 11.17 12.95 11.34
C LEU A 169 10.39 13.98 12.14
N GLN A 170 11.01 14.50 13.20
CA GLN A 170 10.61 15.74 13.86
C GLN A 170 11.48 16.86 13.30
N VAL A 171 10.87 17.86 12.71
CA VAL A 171 11.56 18.97 12.05
C VAL A 171 11.22 20.32 12.69
N LYS A 172 12.02 21.35 12.41
CA LYS A 172 11.75 22.71 12.85
C LYS A 172 10.48 23.26 12.17
N PRO A 173 9.75 24.20 12.79
CA PRO A 173 8.54 24.79 12.21
C PRO A 173 8.74 25.33 10.80
N SER A 174 9.85 26.03 10.53
CA SER A 174 10.17 26.57 9.20
C SER A 174 10.38 25.47 8.14
N GLN A 175 11.03 24.38 8.52
CA GLN A 175 11.18 23.22 7.65
C GLN A 175 9.85 22.52 7.39
N TRP A 176 9.01 22.38 8.44
CA TRP A 176 7.69 21.76 8.30
C TRP A 176 6.79 22.58 7.36
N GLN A 177 6.79 23.90 7.48
CA GLN A 177 5.99 24.80 6.64
C GLN A 177 6.32 24.64 5.14
N ARG A 178 7.58 24.39 4.81
CA ARG A 178 8.01 24.12 3.43
C ARG A 178 7.31 22.93 2.79
N TRP A 179 6.98 21.90 3.59
CA TRP A 179 6.42 20.63 3.12
C TRP A 179 4.93 20.47 3.47
N ALA A 180 4.39 21.39 4.28
CA ALA A 180 3.00 21.33 4.69
C ALA A 180 2.05 21.38 3.49
N GLU A 181 0.92 20.69 3.59
CA GLU A 181 -0.15 20.66 2.61
C GLU A 181 0.24 20.18 1.20
N GLN A 182 1.40 19.55 1.04
CA GLN A 182 1.82 19.00 -0.26
C GLN A 182 2.35 17.57 -0.15
N LEU A 183 2.09 16.77 -1.18
CA LEU A 183 2.80 15.51 -1.39
C LEU A 183 3.97 15.76 -2.34
N THR A 184 5.18 15.48 -1.88
CA THR A 184 6.39 15.65 -2.68
C THR A 184 6.94 14.29 -3.09
N PHE A 185 7.23 14.13 -4.38
CA PHE A 185 7.97 12.99 -4.93
C PHE A 185 9.29 13.44 -5.54
N LEU A 186 10.32 12.65 -5.28
CA LEU A 186 11.68 12.85 -5.81
C LEU A 186 11.94 11.77 -6.85
N LEU A 187 12.10 12.18 -8.08
CA LEU A 187 12.14 11.31 -9.25
C LEU A 187 13.45 11.52 -10.00
N GLY A 188 14.13 10.45 -10.34
CA GLY A 188 15.39 10.51 -11.09
C GLY A 188 16.44 9.54 -10.57
N SER A 189 17.35 9.13 -11.45
CA SER A 189 18.43 8.21 -11.08
C SER A 189 19.43 8.84 -10.11
N ASP A 190 19.50 10.15 -10.06
CA ASP A 190 20.31 10.95 -9.15
C ASP A 190 19.68 11.09 -7.75
N TRP A 191 18.38 10.82 -7.60
CA TRP A 191 17.68 10.74 -6.32
C TRP A 191 17.63 9.30 -5.81
N VAL A 192 16.93 8.42 -6.54
CA VAL A 192 16.77 7.00 -6.19
C VAL A 192 16.78 6.17 -7.47
N PRO A 193 17.89 5.53 -7.84
CA PRO A 193 17.93 4.66 -9.01
C PRO A 193 16.89 3.52 -8.89
N GLN A 194 16.14 3.30 -9.98
CA GLN A 194 15.10 2.26 -10.09
C GLN A 194 13.92 2.41 -9.13
N GLY A 195 13.66 3.64 -8.69
CA GLY A 195 12.60 3.94 -7.74
C GLY A 195 12.32 5.42 -7.62
N TYR A 196 11.86 5.82 -6.46
CA TYR A 196 11.58 7.22 -6.12
C TYR A 196 11.69 7.46 -4.63
N GLY A 197 11.82 8.75 -4.25
CA GLY A 197 11.71 9.21 -2.89
C GLY A 197 10.41 9.99 -2.67
N TRP A 198 10.06 10.22 -1.40
CA TRP A 198 8.91 11.05 -1.03
C TRP A 198 9.15 11.83 0.25
N VAL A 199 8.46 12.97 0.38
CA VAL A 199 8.29 13.72 1.62
C VAL A 199 6.80 13.96 1.80
N PHE A 200 6.22 13.42 2.87
CA PHE A 200 4.81 13.60 3.18
C PHE A 200 4.63 14.23 4.56
N PRO A 201 3.82 15.29 4.67
CA PRO A 201 3.59 15.97 5.93
C PRO A 201 2.75 15.13 6.88
N MET A 202 3.07 15.28 8.18
CA MET A 202 2.23 14.84 9.27
C MET A 202 1.97 16.02 10.22
N GLN A 203 1.04 15.87 11.16
CA GLN A 203 0.77 16.91 12.17
C GLN A 203 1.99 17.11 13.11
N CYS A 204 1.98 18.22 13.84
CA CYS A 204 2.92 18.53 14.92
C CYS A 204 4.38 18.60 14.48
N GLY A 205 4.66 19.19 13.31
CA GLY A 205 6.04 19.35 12.85
C GLY A 205 6.72 18.05 12.44
N ARG A 206 5.96 17.02 12.08
CA ARG A 206 6.50 15.72 11.65
C ARG A 206 6.43 15.57 10.13
N LEU A 207 7.41 14.88 9.58
CA LEU A 207 7.48 14.50 8.17
C LEU A 207 7.78 13.01 8.04
N LYS A 208 7.17 12.36 7.06
CA LYS A 208 7.59 11.05 6.56
C LYS A 208 8.53 11.26 5.37
N LEU A 209 9.77 10.85 5.51
CA LEU A 209 10.75 10.84 4.43
C LEU A 209 11.06 9.40 4.06
N GLY A 210 10.87 9.05 2.80
CA GLY A 210 11.11 7.68 2.39
C GLY A 210 11.67 7.54 0.99
N VAL A 211 12.17 6.34 0.73
CA VAL A 211 12.65 5.89 -0.58
C VAL A 211 12.16 4.49 -0.86
N CYS A 212 11.85 4.20 -2.11
CA CYS A 212 11.55 2.84 -2.54
C CYS A 212 12.25 2.53 -3.87
N ARG A 213 12.40 1.22 -4.12
CA ARG A 213 12.98 0.67 -5.35
C ARG A 213 12.28 -0.62 -5.73
N LEU A 214 12.09 -0.84 -7.03
CA LEU A 214 11.65 -2.14 -7.53
C LEU A 214 12.85 -3.07 -7.72
N ASP A 215 12.67 -4.32 -7.28
CA ASP A 215 13.62 -5.39 -7.49
C ASP A 215 13.44 -6.00 -8.87
N GLN A 216 14.53 -6.32 -9.56
CA GLN A 216 14.48 -7.17 -10.74
C GLN A 216 14.63 -8.64 -10.33
N PRO A 217 13.74 -9.54 -10.79
CA PRO A 217 14.07 -10.94 -10.82
C PRO A 217 15.15 -11.15 -11.88
N VAL A 218 16.37 -11.42 -11.49
CA VAL A 218 17.42 -11.81 -12.43
C VAL A 218 17.26 -13.31 -12.69
N ARG A 219 16.85 -13.66 -13.90
CA ARG A 219 16.89 -15.05 -14.36
C ARG A 219 18.35 -15.54 -14.31
N GLY A 220 18.62 -16.52 -13.46
CA GLY A 220 19.88 -17.26 -13.45
C GLY A 220 21.00 -16.72 -12.55
N ALA A 221 20.79 -15.73 -11.71
CA ALA A 221 21.79 -15.30 -10.73
C ALA A 221 21.31 -15.55 -9.30
N SER A 222 21.97 -16.46 -8.64
CA SER A 222 21.94 -16.57 -7.18
C SER A 222 22.54 -15.29 -6.57
N SER A 223 21.72 -14.55 -5.82
CA SER A 223 22.12 -13.41 -4.99
C SER A 223 22.69 -12.18 -5.70
N PHE A 224 21.80 -11.24 -6.12
CA PHE A 224 22.22 -9.83 -6.18
C PHE A 224 22.30 -9.31 -4.75
N ARG A 225 23.48 -8.85 -4.29
CA ARG A 225 23.61 -7.92 -3.17
C ARG A 225 22.98 -6.61 -3.61
N GLN A 226 21.69 -6.45 -3.34
CA GLN A 226 21.02 -5.18 -3.59
C GLN A 226 21.61 -4.14 -2.63
N ARG A 227 21.94 -2.96 -3.19
CA ARG A 227 22.42 -1.84 -2.40
C ARG A 227 21.35 -1.48 -1.36
N PRO A 228 21.71 -1.32 -0.06
CA PRO A 228 20.78 -0.87 0.96
C PRO A 228 20.16 0.48 0.60
N LEU A 229 18.90 0.71 0.97
CA LEU A 229 18.20 1.98 0.75
C LEU A 229 18.55 3.06 1.78
N GLY A 230 19.12 2.68 2.91
CA GLY A 230 19.52 3.62 3.97
C GLY A 230 20.45 4.74 3.49
N PRO A 231 21.51 4.46 2.72
CA PRO A 231 22.37 5.49 2.14
C PRO A 231 21.64 6.46 1.21
N ASP A 232 20.68 5.96 0.40
CA ASP A 232 19.90 6.82 -0.48
C ASP A 232 19.04 7.78 0.36
N LEU A 233 18.41 7.29 1.43
CA LEU A 233 17.61 8.12 2.33
C LEU A 233 18.44 9.16 3.07
N GLN A 234 19.66 8.83 3.51
CA GLN A 234 20.60 9.80 4.09
C GLN A 234 21.00 10.89 3.10
N THR A 235 21.23 10.52 1.84
CA THR A 235 21.47 11.48 0.75
C THR A 235 20.29 12.42 0.57
N LEU A 236 19.05 11.92 0.65
CA LEU A 236 17.85 12.74 0.59
C LEU A 236 17.79 13.74 1.75
N LEU A 237 18.04 13.30 2.98
CA LEU A 237 18.08 14.19 4.16
C LEU A 237 19.00 15.39 3.91
N HIS A 238 20.21 15.13 3.46
CA HIS A 238 21.21 16.17 3.20
C HIS A 238 20.75 17.11 2.07
N ARG A 239 20.33 16.58 0.93
CA ARG A 239 19.91 17.39 -0.23
C ARG A 239 18.64 18.21 -0.01
N LEU A 240 17.85 17.85 1.00
CA LEU A 240 16.59 18.54 1.37
C LEU A 240 16.74 19.47 2.58
N ASP A 241 17.96 19.66 3.10
CA ASP A 241 18.25 20.44 4.30
C ASP A 241 17.51 19.92 5.56
N LEU A 242 17.45 18.60 5.71
CA LEU A 242 16.80 17.92 6.82
C LEU A 242 17.78 17.19 7.75
N ASP A 243 19.10 17.39 7.60
CA ASP A 243 20.14 16.70 8.40
C ASP A 243 20.00 16.87 9.91
N GLY A 244 19.48 18.02 10.34
CA GLY A 244 19.25 18.32 11.75
C GLY A 244 17.92 17.82 12.32
N ALA A 245 17.14 17.05 11.55
CA ALA A 245 15.86 16.53 12.01
C ALA A 245 16.02 15.42 13.05
N GLY A 246 15.19 15.45 14.09
CA GLY A 246 15.08 14.36 15.04
C GLY A 246 14.42 13.13 14.39
N VAL A 247 15.07 11.98 14.41
CA VAL A 247 14.47 10.75 13.89
C VAL A 247 13.64 10.09 15.00
N LEU A 248 12.32 10.09 14.83
CA LEU A 248 11.36 9.50 15.78
C LEU A 248 11.19 8.00 15.57
N ASP A 249 11.18 7.55 14.32
CA ASP A 249 11.02 6.14 13.97
C ASP A 249 11.70 5.83 12.64
N ARG A 250 12.14 4.58 12.49
CA ARG A 250 12.74 4.03 11.26
C ARG A 250 12.11 2.69 10.96
N HIS A 251 11.52 2.58 9.81
CA HIS A 251 10.92 1.33 9.40
C HIS A 251 11.12 1.08 7.91
N GLY A 252 10.88 -0.14 7.51
CA GLY A 252 10.94 -0.57 6.13
C GLY A 252 9.93 -1.68 5.86
N GLY A 253 9.61 -1.83 4.60
CA GLY A 253 8.64 -2.83 4.17
C GLY A 253 8.85 -3.26 2.74
N LEU A 254 8.10 -4.29 2.39
CA LEU A 254 8.01 -4.82 1.05
C LEU A 254 6.61 -4.59 0.50
N ILE A 255 6.53 -4.29 -0.79
CA ILE A 255 5.32 -4.43 -1.58
C ILE A 255 5.57 -5.58 -2.54
N ARG A 256 4.67 -6.57 -2.53
CA ARG A 256 4.77 -7.76 -3.37
C ARG A 256 3.44 -7.91 -4.11
N SER A 257 3.46 -7.67 -5.41
CA SER A 257 2.22 -7.63 -6.18
C SER A 257 2.40 -8.29 -7.54
N ARG A 258 1.38 -9.01 -7.98
CA ARG A 258 1.28 -9.52 -9.34
C ARG A 258 0.53 -8.53 -10.22
N ILE A 259 1.13 -8.13 -11.33
CA ILE A 259 0.60 -7.06 -12.19
C ILE A 259 -0.75 -7.42 -12.80
N ASP A 260 -0.89 -8.63 -13.30
CA ASP A 260 -2.10 -9.10 -13.97
C ASP A 260 -3.17 -9.67 -13.02
N ARG A 261 -2.81 -9.88 -11.75
CA ARG A 261 -3.68 -10.38 -10.70
C ARG A 261 -4.39 -11.70 -11.04
N CYS A 262 -3.75 -12.57 -11.80
CA CYS A 262 -4.31 -13.87 -12.15
C CYS A 262 -3.95 -14.98 -11.16
N GLU A 263 -3.40 -14.66 -9.99
CA GLU A 263 -3.21 -15.61 -8.91
C GLU A 263 -4.53 -16.12 -8.32
N PRO A 264 -4.53 -17.31 -7.73
CA PRO A 264 -5.69 -17.82 -7.00
C PRO A 264 -6.03 -16.92 -5.81
N HIS A 265 -7.31 -16.54 -5.70
CA HIS A 265 -7.81 -15.72 -4.60
C HIS A 265 -8.23 -16.54 -3.37
N GLY A 266 -7.92 -17.82 -3.35
CA GLY A 266 -8.22 -18.72 -2.23
C GLY A 266 -8.19 -20.20 -2.61
N ARG A 267 -8.34 -21.07 -1.62
CA ARG A 267 -8.45 -22.54 -1.75
C ARG A 267 -9.51 -23.05 -0.77
N GLY A 268 -10.49 -23.81 -1.24
CA GLY A 268 -11.58 -24.26 -0.37
C GLY A 268 -12.19 -23.08 0.42
N ARG A 269 -12.18 -23.18 1.73
CA ARG A 269 -12.70 -22.16 2.67
C ARG A 269 -11.65 -21.13 3.12
N LEU A 270 -10.44 -21.15 2.56
CA LEU A 270 -9.43 -20.12 2.72
C LEU A 270 -9.56 -19.10 1.59
N ILE A 271 -9.72 -17.82 1.95
CA ILE A 271 -9.84 -16.70 1.00
C ILE A 271 -8.75 -15.68 1.28
N GLY A 272 -8.09 -15.19 0.24
CA GLY A 272 -7.10 -14.11 0.34
C GLY A 272 -7.76 -12.73 0.27
N LEU A 273 -7.16 -11.76 0.95
CA LEU A 273 -7.67 -10.40 1.05
C LEU A 273 -6.54 -9.37 1.04
N GLY A 274 -6.77 -8.23 0.42
CA GLY A 274 -5.78 -7.15 0.39
C GLY A 274 -4.52 -7.57 -0.39
N ASP A 275 -3.35 -7.23 0.13
CA ASP A 275 -2.08 -7.51 -0.57
C ASP A 275 -1.76 -9.00 -0.67
N ALA A 276 -2.43 -9.86 0.09
CA ALA A 276 -2.35 -11.31 -0.11
C ALA A 276 -2.91 -11.75 -1.49
N VAL A 277 -3.70 -10.89 -2.13
CA VAL A 277 -4.19 -11.06 -3.52
C VAL A 277 -3.84 -9.86 -4.39
N SER A 278 -2.66 -9.28 -4.19
CA SER A 278 -2.04 -8.25 -5.04
C SER A 278 -2.87 -6.98 -5.19
N THR A 279 -3.36 -6.41 -4.09
CA THR A 279 -4.10 -5.13 -4.13
C THR A 279 -3.19 -3.89 -4.03
N ALA A 280 -1.88 -4.05 -3.79
CA ALA A 280 -0.95 -2.92 -3.85
C ALA A 280 -0.59 -2.59 -5.30
N ASN A 281 -0.78 -1.33 -5.70
CA ASN A 281 -0.37 -0.83 -7.02
C ASN A 281 1.09 -0.39 -7.01
N LEU A 282 1.83 -0.75 -8.04
CA LEU A 282 3.27 -0.51 -8.11
C LEU A 282 3.64 0.89 -8.63
N LEU A 283 2.68 1.68 -9.12
CA LEU A 283 2.97 3.02 -9.68
C LEU A 283 3.36 4.00 -8.57
N GLY A 284 2.49 4.17 -7.58
CA GLY A 284 2.73 5.03 -6.42
C GLY A 284 2.84 4.27 -5.09
N GLY A 285 2.90 2.93 -5.11
CA GLY A 285 2.93 2.12 -3.89
C GLY A 285 1.61 2.14 -3.10
N GLU A 286 0.49 2.50 -3.74
CA GLU A 286 -0.80 2.60 -3.08
C GLU A 286 -1.39 1.20 -2.78
N GLY A 287 -1.67 0.91 -1.51
CA GLY A 287 -2.24 -0.38 -1.08
C GLY A 287 -3.44 -0.23 -0.14
N ILE A 288 -3.44 0.75 0.79
CA ILE A 288 -4.44 0.86 1.87
C ILE A 288 -5.87 0.94 1.34
N ARG A 289 -6.15 1.88 0.45
CA ARG A 289 -7.47 2.09 -0.14
C ARG A 289 -7.96 0.84 -0.88
N HIS A 290 -7.11 0.23 -1.66
CA HIS A 290 -7.43 -0.96 -2.43
C HIS A 290 -7.63 -2.20 -1.55
N ALA A 291 -6.85 -2.32 -0.48
CA ALA A 291 -7.01 -3.36 0.52
C ALA A 291 -8.37 -3.25 1.23
N MET A 292 -8.76 -2.04 1.64
CA MET A 292 -10.07 -1.78 2.24
C MET A 292 -11.22 -1.99 1.25
N ALA A 293 -11.07 -1.54 0.00
CA ALA A 293 -12.05 -1.80 -1.05
C ALA A 293 -12.26 -3.29 -1.29
N SER A 294 -11.18 -4.08 -1.28
CA SER A 294 -11.27 -5.54 -1.43
C SER A 294 -12.09 -6.19 -0.30
N ALA A 295 -12.00 -5.66 0.93
CA ALA A 295 -12.80 -6.09 2.08
C ALA A 295 -14.28 -5.75 1.89
N GLY A 296 -14.59 -4.55 1.40
CA GLY A 296 -15.96 -4.14 1.08
C GLY A 296 -16.61 -5.03 0.01
N LEU A 297 -15.82 -5.54 -0.95
CA LEU A 297 -16.31 -6.49 -1.96
C LEU A 297 -16.49 -7.90 -1.40
N LEU A 298 -15.63 -8.34 -0.47
CA LEU A 298 -15.68 -9.69 0.09
C LEU A 298 -16.77 -9.85 1.15
N ALA A 299 -16.98 -8.85 2.01
CA ALA A 299 -17.90 -8.95 3.14
C ALA A 299 -19.33 -9.41 2.75
N PRO A 300 -20.02 -8.80 1.77
CA PRO A 300 -21.36 -9.25 1.38
C PRO A 300 -21.38 -10.66 0.80
N LEU A 301 -20.30 -11.09 0.14
CA LEU A 301 -20.20 -12.45 -0.39
C LEU A 301 -20.10 -13.50 0.72
N LEU A 302 -19.33 -13.24 1.77
CA LEU A 302 -19.20 -14.13 2.93
C LEU A 302 -20.52 -14.27 3.71
N LEU A 303 -21.40 -13.27 3.65
CA LEU A 303 -22.72 -13.30 4.27
C LEU A 303 -23.73 -14.13 3.47
N GLN A 304 -23.61 -14.11 2.15
CA GLN A 304 -24.62 -14.67 1.24
C GLN A 304 -24.25 -16.07 0.72
N GLU A 305 -22.98 -16.33 0.51
CA GLU A 305 -22.53 -17.53 -0.19
C GLU A 305 -21.94 -18.57 0.77
N ARG A 306 -22.40 -19.82 0.64
CA ARG A 306 -21.91 -20.95 1.45
C ARG A 306 -20.98 -21.86 0.63
N ASP A 307 -21.12 -21.87 -0.68
CA ASP A 307 -20.24 -22.63 -1.58
C ASP A 307 -18.91 -21.92 -1.78
N PRO A 308 -17.78 -22.54 -1.38
CA PRO A 308 -16.47 -21.92 -1.47
C PRO A 308 -16.05 -21.59 -2.91
N ASP A 309 -16.35 -22.43 -3.86
CA ASP A 309 -15.95 -22.23 -5.25
C ASP A 309 -16.74 -21.10 -5.90
N ARG A 310 -18.03 -21.02 -5.60
CA ARG A 310 -18.88 -19.94 -6.06
C ARG A 310 -18.51 -18.62 -5.44
N LEU A 311 -18.19 -18.58 -4.14
CA LEU A 311 -17.71 -17.39 -3.45
C LEU A 311 -16.42 -16.87 -4.09
N ARG A 312 -15.41 -17.75 -4.28
CA ARG A 312 -14.12 -17.37 -4.87
C ARG A 312 -14.28 -16.82 -6.29
N ARG A 313 -15.07 -17.49 -7.15
CA ARG A 313 -15.33 -17.01 -8.52
C ARG A 313 -16.03 -15.64 -8.53
N ARG A 314 -17.02 -15.43 -7.65
CA ARG A 314 -17.72 -14.14 -7.53
C ARG A 314 -16.77 -13.05 -7.04
N TYR A 315 -15.98 -13.33 -6.01
CA TYR A 315 -14.99 -12.38 -5.46
C TYR A 315 -13.95 -11.99 -6.51
N GLN A 316 -13.36 -12.95 -7.20
CA GLN A 316 -12.40 -12.70 -8.27
C GLN A 316 -12.98 -11.82 -9.38
N ARG A 317 -14.23 -12.10 -9.81
CA ARG A 317 -14.92 -11.28 -10.81
C ARG A 317 -15.17 -9.86 -10.32
N GLN A 318 -15.59 -9.68 -9.07
CA GLN A 318 -15.82 -8.35 -8.49
C GLN A 318 -14.54 -7.55 -8.38
N LEU A 319 -13.44 -8.17 -7.91
CA LEU A 319 -12.13 -7.54 -7.88
C LEU A 319 -11.64 -7.15 -9.28
N SER A 320 -11.76 -8.04 -10.27
CA SER A 320 -11.38 -7.76 -11.65
C SER A 320 -12.19 -6.61 -12.26
N LYS A 321 -13.48 -6.54 -11.95
CA LYS A 321 -14.34 -5.41 -12.36
C LYS A 321 -13.95 -4.10 -11.67
N HIS A 322 -13.69 -4.15 -10.36
CA HIS A 322 -13.34 -2.99 -9.55
C HIS A 322 -12.01 -2.34 -10.01
N PHE A 323 -10.98 -3.16 -10.24
CA PHE A 323 -9.68 -2.66 -10.68
C PHE A 323 -9.63 -2.34 -12.18
N GLY A 324 -10.41 -3.02 -12.99
CA GLY A 324 -10.55 -2.78 -14.42
C GLY A 324 -9.25 -2.94 -15.22
N TRP A 325 -9.28 -2.51 -16.48
CA TRP A 325 -8.13 -2.62 -17.41
C TRP A 325 -6.97 -1.66 -17.08
N ARG A 326 -7.24 -0.57 -16.35
CA ARG A 326 -6.21 0.41 -15.96
C ARG A 326 -5.22 -0.20 -14.98
N TRP A 327 -5.63 -1.16 -14.17
CA TRP A 327 -4.76 -1.77 -13.16
C TRP A 327 -3.53 -2.48 -13.76
N PRO A 328 -3.66 -3.48 -14.64
CA PRO A 328 -2.49 -4.11 -15.24
C PRO A 328 -1.68 -3.13 -16.10
N LEU A 329 -2.32 -2.12 -16.71
CA LEU A 329 -1.61 -1.08 -17.43
C LEU A 329 -0.73 -0.27 -16.49
N SER A 330 -1.25 0.22 -15.36
CA SER A 330 -0.49 0.98 -14.36
C SER A 330 0.70 0.16 -13.83
N GLY A 331 0.52 -1.12 -13.54
CA GLY A 331 1.58 -1.99 -13.08
C GLY A 331 2.70 -2.21 -14.11
N ARG A 332 2.35 -2.37 -15.40
CA ARG A 332 3.33 -2.48 -16.49
C ARG A 332 4.10 -1.18 -16.69
N LEU A 333 3.41 -0.04 -16.64
CA LEU A 333 4.04 1.28 -16.73
C LEU A 333 4.98 1.52 -15.56
N ALA A 334 4.53 1.25 -14.34
CA ALA A 334 5.36 1.36 -13.14
C ALA A 334 6.63 0.52 -13.24
N ARG A 335 6.48 -0.77 -13.54
CA ARG A 335 7.61 -1.68 -13.72
C ARG A 335 8.58 -1.17 -14.78
N ARG A 336 8.07 -0.74 -15.92
CA ARG A 336 8.91 -0.22 -17.02
C ARG A 336 9.63 1.07 -16.62
N THR A 337 8.90 2.04 -16.06
CA THR A 337 9.45 3.36 -15.70
C THR A 337 10.50 3.21 -14.60
N TRP A 338 10.14 2.56 -13.50
CA TRP A 338 11.07 2.47 -12.37
C TRP A 338 12.30 1.63 -12.68
N LEU A 339 12.16 0.48 -13.32
CA LEU A 339 13.30 -0.36 -13.66
C LEU A 339 14.22 0.26 -14.74
N ALA A 340 13.69 1.12 -15.60
CA ALA A 340 14.48 1.82 -16.58
C ALA A 340 15.24 3.03 -16.02
N LEU A 341 14.83 3.56 -14.85
CA LEU A 341 15.39 4.79 -14.26
C LEU A 341 16.75 4.52 -13.59
N ARG A 342 17.81 4.35 -14.39
CA ARG A 342 19.14 3.94 -13.93
C ARG A 342 20.25 4.93 -14.24
N ASP A 343 20.05 5.79 -15.21
CA ASP A 343 21.11 6.63 -15.79
C ASP A 343 20.55 7.96 -16.33
N ARG A 344 21.45 8.84 -16.73
CA ARG A 344 21.11 10.17 -17.28
C ARG A 344 20.21 10.11 -18.52
N ARG A 345 20.29 9.04 -19.34
CA ARG A 345 19.42 8.94 -20.52
C ARG A 345 17.96 8.68 -20.09
N ALA A 346 17.78 7.88 -19.06
CA ALA A 346 16.46 7.67 -18.46
C ALA A 346 15.96 8.94 -17.78
N ASP A 347 16.84 9.71 -17.13
CA ASP A 347 16.50 11.00 -16.53
C ASP A 347 16.02 12.01 -17.56
N HIS A 348 16.69 12.14 -18.71
CA HIS A 348 16.23 12.99 -19.81
C HIS A 348 14.88 12.59 -20.40
N ARG A 349 14.57 11.29 -20.43
CA ARG A 349 13.23 10.81 -20.84
C ARG A 349 12.18 11.16 -19.80
N LEU A 350 12.51 10.98 -18.52
CA LEU A 350 11.64 11.35 -17.40
C LEU A 350 11.35 12.86 -17.42
N GLU A 351 12.37 13.72 -17.62
CA GLU A 351 12.18 15.16 -17.70
C GLU A 351 11.21 15.56 -18.82
N ARG A 352 11.31 14.96 -20.01
CA ARG A 352 10.34 15.18 -21.09
C ARG A 352 8.93 14.75 -20.73
N LEU A 353 8.80 13.63 -19.97
CA LEU A 353 7.52 13.17 -19.46
C LEU A 353 6.93 14.19 -18.48
N LEU A 354 7.74 14.66 -17.53
CA LEU A 354 7.32 15.64 -16.52
C LEU A 354 6.97 16.99 -17.14
N ALA A 355 7.71 17.44 -18.17
CA ALA A 355 7.37 18.65 -18.93
C ALA A 355 5.96 18.54 -19.57
N GLY A 356 5.59 17.36 -20.04
CA GLY A 356 4.24 17.12 -20.56
C GLY A 356 3.13 17.24 -19.53
N LEU A 357 3.44 17.17 -18.23
CA LEU A 357 2.46 17.36 -17.14
C LEU A 357 2.27 18.83 -16.75
N GLU A 358 3.10 19.75 -17.18
CA GLU A 358 3.05 21.17 -16.75
C GLU A 358 1.72 21.85 -17.03
N THR A 359 1.01 21.43 -18.07
CA THR A 359 -0.31 21.95 -18.43
C THR A 359 -1.48 21.25 -17.72
N CYS A 360 -1.21 20.27 -16.88
CA CYS A 360 -2.23 19.54 -16.12
C CYS A 360 -2.63 20.33 -14.86
N GLN A 361 -3.84 20.05 -14.35
CA GLN A 361 -4.26 20.54 -13.05
C GLN A 361 -3.85 19.56 -11.94
N ALA A 362 -3.82 20.01 -10.69
CA ALA A 362 -3.52 19.17 -9.53
C ALA A 362 -4.46 17.95 -9.42
N ALA A 363 -5.73 18.13 -9.77
CA ALA A 363 -6.71 17.04 -9.81
C ALA A 363 -6.42 15.98 -10.89
N ASP A 364 -5.79 16.38 -12.01
CA ASP A 364 -5.40 15.42 -13.05
C ASP A 364 -4.26 14.53 -12.59
N LEU A 365 -3.30 15.08 -11.82
CA LEU A 365 -2.23 14.29 -11.19
C LEU A 365 -2.80 13.31 -10.16
N SER A 366 -3.76 13.74 -9.35
CA SER A 366 -4.47 12.85 -8.42
C SER A 366 -5.16 11.72 -9.17
N ALA A 367 -5.88 12.03 -10.25
CA ALA A 367 -6.54 11.03 -11.07
C ALA A 367 -5.55 10.09 -11.78
N LEU A 368 -4.38 10.58 -12.16
CA LEU A 368 -3.32 9.76 -12.76
C LEU A 368 -2.73 8.78 -11.74
N LEU A 369 -2.39 9.23 -10.54
CA LEU A 369 -1.66 8.45 -9.54
C LEU A 369 -2.56 7.54 -8.73
N PHE A 370 -3.79 7.97 -8.43
CA PHE A 370 -4.73 7.19 -7.61
C PHE A 370 -5.76 6.42 -8.41
N ASP A 371 -6.30 7.00 -9.52
CA ASP A 371 -7.34 6.35 -10.32
C ASP A 371 -6.82 5.77 -11.63
N TYR A 372 -5.50 5.92 -11.87
CA TYR A 372 -4.82 5.40 -13.07
C TYR A 372 -5.45 5.89 -14.37
N ARG A 373 -5.96 7.14 -14.38
CA ARG A 373 -6.62 7.76 -15.53
C ARG A 373 -5.62 8.33 -16.51
N PHE A 374 -4.88 7.44 -17.18
CA PHE A 374 -3.84 7.81 -18.16
C PHE A 374 -4.39 8.60 -19.35
N GLU A 375 -5.66 8.43 -19.67
CA GLU A 375 -6.35 9.20 -20.72
C GLU A 375 -6.37 10.71 -20.45
N ARG A 376 -6.29 11.15 -19.20
CA ARG A 376 -6.19 12.56 -18.82
C ARG A 376 -4.81 13.15 -19.13
N TYR A 377 -3.80 12.32 -19.27
CA TYR A 377 -2.48 12.74 -19.71
C TYR A 377 -2.42 12.97 -21.23
N GLY A 378 -3.41 12.49 -21.99
CA GLY A 378 -3.58 12.66 -23.42
C GLY A 378 -2.60 11.87 -24.27
N LEU A 379 -2.59 12.18 -25.55
CA LEU A 379 -1.74 11.52 -26.55
C LEU A 379 -0.23 11.70 -26.29
N ARG A 380 0.16 12.67 -25.47
CA ARG A 380 1.56 12.93 -25.10
C ARG A 380 2.21 11.75 -24.34
N ALA A 381 1.42 10.96 -23.62
CA ALA A 381 1.90 9.76 -22.95
C ALA A 381 2.04 8.54 -23.88
N LEU A 382 1.42 8.58 -25.07
CA LEU A 382 1.35 7.46 -25.99
C LEU A 382 2.74 6.88 -26.37
N PRO A 383 3.75 7.68 -26.71
CA PRO A 383 5.09 7.16 -27.04
C PRO A 383 5.72 6.37 -25.89
N TYR A 384 5.46 6.77 -24.65
CA TYR A 384 5.93 6.05 -23.46
C TYR A 384 5.10 4.80 -23.17
N LEU A 385 3.80 4.87 -23.40
CA LEU A 385 2.88 3.73 -23.26
C LEU A 385 3.20 2.62 -24.27
N LEU A 386 3.49 3.01 -25.52
CA LEU A 386 3.78 2.08 -26.61
C LEU A 386 5.27 1.69 -26.71
N GLY A 387 6.12 2.33 -25.94
CA GLY A 387 7.53 2.00 -25.95
C GLY A 387 8.36 2.56 -27.12
N TRP A 388 7.86 3.57 -27.77
CA TRP A 388 8.53 4.22 -28.91
C TRP A 388 9.58 5.25 -28.47
N ARG A 389 9.64 5.59 -27.18
CA ARG A 389 10.66 6.51 -26.60
C ARG A 389 10.95 6.19 -25.13
#